data_dfbf875ede6dffb659db3cb24d3980e6
#
_entry.id   dfbf875ede6dffb659db3cb24d3980e6
#
_cell.length_a   1.000
_cell.length_b   1.000
_cell.length_c   1.000
_cell.angle_alpha   90.00
_cell.angle_beta   90.00
_cell.angle_gamma   90.00
#
_symmetry.space_group_name_H-M   'P 1'
#
loop_
_entity.id
_entity.type
_entity.pdbx_description
1 polymer ?
#
loop_
_entity_poly.entity_id
_entity_poly.type
_entity_poly.pdbx_seq_one_letter_code
_entity_poly.pdbx_strand_id
1 'polypeptide(L)'
;MKTFKSLRAVASVAAAAALALTATGCGVTSSTSSSESSAASGPVAGLRIMVPNTPGGGYDTTARVAAKVMDEADIASNPEVFNLAGAGGTVGLARLVNEKGTGDLSMLMGLGVVGASYTNESDAKLTETTPIAKLIEEPGAIMVSKDSPYKTIDDLVQSWKKDPGKLSVGGGSSPGGPDHLLPMQLAQAVGIDPKKVNFVSYDGGGDLLPAILGNKLAFAASGAGEYMQQIEEGSVRVLATSGEDRLEGVDAPTLKESGIDLVFSNWRGIVAPPEISDADKQKWIDVVTKMHDSEQWKEALETNGWSDAFMTGEDFSSFLSEQDERVANVLKALGLA
;
A
#
# COMPACT_ATOMS: atom_id res chain seq x y z
N MET A 1 26.60 -62.62 -3.20
CA MET A 1 27.85 -63.15 -3.80
C MET A 1 28.85 -62.01 -3.88
N LYS A 2 30.01 -62.22 -3.20
CA LYS A 2 31.33 -61.53 -3.29
C LYS A 2 31.35 -60.05 -2.87
N THR A 3 31.68 -59.59 -1.67
CA THR A 3 32.93 -59.63 -0.85
C THR A 3 34.18 -59.15 -1.54
N PHE A 4 34.80 -58.08 -0.97
CA PHE A 4 36.21 -57.95 -0.58
C PHE A 4 36.45 -56.48 -0.22
N LYS A 5 36.66 -56.00 1.01
CA LYS A 5 37.83 -56.13 1.96
C LYS A 5 39.18 -55.69 1.39
N SER A 6 39.75 -54.64 1.96
CA SER A 6 40.99 -54.58 2.79
C SER A 6 41.51 -53.13 2.82
N LEU A 7 41.74 -52.53 3.91
CA LEU A 7 42.70 -52.61 5.04
C LEU A 7 44.11 -52.10 4.73
N ARG A 8 44.62 -51.28 5.69
CA ARG A 8 46.00 -50.97 6.18
C ARG A 8 46.52 -49.58 5.73
N ALA A 9 47.04 -48.79 6.55
CA ALA A 9 47.50 -48.68 7.95
C ALA A 9 48.82 -47.88 7.95
N VAL A 10 48.94 -46.95 8.90
CA VAL A 10 50.12 -46.62 9.73
C VAL A 10 51.30 -45.85 9.09
N ALA A 11 51.62 -44.68 9.58
CA ALA A 11 52.78 -44.45 10.46
C ALA A 11 52.94 -43.01 10.92
N SER A 12 53.14 -42.91 12.20
CA SER A 12 53.50 -41.72 12.99
C SER A 12 55.00 -41.37 12.83
N VAL A 13 55.34 -40.11 12.94
CA VAL A 13 56.65 -39.70 13.53
C VAL A 13 56.47 -38.34 14.24
N ALA A 14 56.78 -38.32 15.50
CA ALA A 14 56.94 -37.19 16.38
C ALA A 14 58.38 -36.66 16.35
N ALA A 15 58.61 -35.41 16.50
CA ALA A 15 59.84 -34.83 17.02
C ALA A 15 59.56 -33.48 17.71
N ALA A 16 60.10 -33.38 18.91
CA ALA A 16 59.91 -32.32 19.89
C ALA A 16 61.11 -31.33 19.94
N ALA A 17 60.90 -30.28 20.73
CA ALA A 17 61.87 -29.37 21.38
C ALA A 17 62.35 -28.17 20.55
N ALA A 18 62.52 -26.93 21.08
CA ALA A 18 62.83 -26.49 22.41
C ALA A 18 62.51 -25.00 22.64
N LEU A 19 62.44 -24.62 23.91
CA LEU A 19 62.23 -23.32 24.53
C LEU A 19 63.23 -22.21 24.08
N ALA A 20 62.68 -20.95 24.06
CA ALA A 20 63.42 -19.80 24.56
C ALA A 20 62.47 -18.75 25.13
N LEU A 21 62.53 -18.55 26.44
CA LEU A 21 61.93 -17.42 27.17
C LEU A 21 62.76 -16.16 26.95
N THR A 22 62.12 -15.01 26.67
CA THR A 22 62.53 -13.71 27.15
C THR A 22 61.38 -12.89 27.57
N ALA A 23 61.26 -12.61 28.82
CA ALA A 23 60.31 -11.68 29.42
C ALA A 23 60.90 -10.28 29.42
N THR A 24 60.17 -9.26 29.04
CA THR A 24 60.23 -7.86 29.51
C THR A 24 58.96 -7.14 28.98
N GLY A 25 58.11 -6.72 29.84
CA GLY A 25 58.05 -5.40 30.44
C GLY A 25 56.69 -4.75 30.17
N CYS A 26 55.86 -4.59 31.17
CA CYS A 26 54.74 -3.70 31.46
C CYS A 26 54.35 -2.61 30.45
N GLY A 27 53.08 -2.58 30.14
CA GLY A 27 52.42 -1.44 29.54
C GLY A 27 50.90 -1.71 29.44
N VAL A 28 50.19 -1.63 30.60
CA VAL A 28 48.72 -1.66 30.64
C VAL A 28 48.21 -0.32 30.12
N THR A 29 47.84 -0.27 28.86
CA THR A 29 46.91 0.74 28.38
C THR A 29 45.64 0.02 28.02
N SER A 30 44.63 0.17 28.87
CA SER A 30 43.26 -0.23 28.59
C SER A 30 42.73 0.62 27.42
N SER A 31 42.92 0.12 26.21
CA SER A 31 42.21 0.61 25.06
C SER A 31 40.78 0.04 25.17
N THR A 32 39.90 0.86 25.71
CA THR A 32 38.44 0.65 25.53
C THR A 32 38.20 0.71 24.02
N SER A 33 38.18 -0.43 23.38
CA SER A 33 37.67 -0.55 22.03
C SER A 33 36.16 -0.29 22.13
N SER A 34 35.77 0.97 21.93
CA SER A 34 34.45 1.29 21.49
C SER A 34 34.27 0.53 20.17
N SER A 35 33.49 -0.56 20.22
CA SER A 35 32.95 -1.16 19.02
C SER A 35 32.01 -0.12 18.40
N GLU A 36 32.59 0.76 17.58
CA GLU A 36 31.80 1.42 16.57
C GLU A 36 31.22 0.28 15.70
N SER A 37 29.94 0.05 15.86
CA SER A 37 29.15 -0.76 14.93
C SER A 37 29.32 -0.10 13.57
N SER A 38 30.27 -0.61 12.79
CA SER A 38 30.39 -0.26 11.38
C SER A 38 29.06 -0.63 10.75
N ALA A 39 28.23 0.38 10.48
CA ALA A 39 27.04 0.21 9.66
C ALA A 39 27.47 -0.49 8.38
N ALA A 40 26.90 -1.65 8.11
CA ALA A 40 27.16 -2.41 6.89
C ALA A 40 26.91 -1.50 5.69
N SER A 41 27.98 -1.18 4.94
CA SER A 41 27.97 -0.23 3.83
C SER A 41 27.43 -0.85 2.52
N GLY A 42 26.44 -1.70 2.60
CA GLY A 42 25.82 -2.36 1.43
C GLY A 42 24.29 -2.36 1.51
N PRO A 43 23.62 -2.74 0.43
CA PRO A 43 22.17 -2.83 0.39
C PRO A 43 21.63 -3.80 1.45
N VAL A 44 20.47 -3.48 1.99
CA VAL A 44 19.80 -4.33 3.00
C VAL A 44 19.31 -5.60 2.32
N ALA A 45 19.64 -6.77 2.87
CA ALA A 45 19.22 -8.07 2.33
C ALA A 45 18.09 -8.70 3.13
N GLY A 46 17.33 -9.60 2.49
CA GLY A 46 16.34 -10.45 3.12
C GLY A 46 15.01 -9.78 3.45
N LEU A 47 14.72 -8.60 2.91
CA LEU A 47 13.44 -7.94 3.10
C LEU A 47 12.33 -8.65 2.34
N ARG A 48 11.16 -8.79 2.99
CA ARG A 48 9.96 -9.42 2.42
C ARG A 48 8.76 -8.48 2.50
N ILE A 49 8.07 -8.32 1.41
CA ILE A 49 6.87 -7.47 1.31
C ILE A 49 5.67 -8.36 0.95
N MET A 50 4.79 -8.56 1.90
CA MET A 50 3.52 -9.26 1.68
C MET A 50 2.52 -8.33 1.02
N VAL A 51 1.81 -8.85 0.02
CA VAL A 51 0.75 -8.15 -0.71
C VAL A 51 -0.57 -8.85 -0.44
N PRO A 52 -1.56 -8.16 0.18
CA PRO A 52 -2.78 -8.82 0.66
C PRO A 52 -3.86 -9.01 -0.41
N ASN A 53 -3.50 -8.97 -1.69
CA ASN A 53 -4.41 -9.21 -2.81
C ASN A 53 -3.76 -10.07 -3.91
N THR A 54 -4.51 -10.35 -4.96
CA THR A 54 -4.03 -11.10 -6.13
C THR A 54 -3.00 -10.30 -6.91
N PRO A 55 -2.07 -10.98 -7.61
CA PRO A 55 -1.13 -10.33 -8.51
C PRO A 55 -1.80 -9.43 -9.55
N GLY A 56 -1.18 -8.29 -9.86
CA GLY A 56 -1.65 -7.31 -10.84
C GLY A 56 -2.64 -6.27 -10.29
N GLY A 57 -3.09 -6.40 -9.05
CA GLY A 57 -3.88 -5.34 -8.40
C GLY A 57 -3.01 -4.17 -7.91
N GLY A 58 -3.65 -3.05 -7.50
CA GLY A 58 -2.94 -1.83 -7.13
C GLY A 58 -1.90 -2.02 -6.03
N TYR A 59 -2.17 -2.84 -5.01
CA TYR A 59 -1.18 -3.17 -3.96
C TYR A 59 0.01 -3.95 -4.54
N ASP A 60 -0.24 -4.92 -5.43
CA ASP A 60 0.83 -5.72 -6.04
C ASP A 60 1.73 -4.86 -6.94
N THR A 61 1.12 -4.00 -7.76
CA THR A 61 1.85 -3.07 -8.61
C THR A 61 2.73 -2.14 -7.75
N THR A 62 2.18 -1.53 -6.70
CA THR A 62 2.94 -0.63 -5.83
C THR A 62 4.09 -1.36 -5.12
N ALA A 63 3.85 -2.56 -4.59
CA ALA A 63 4.89 -3.33 -3.90
C ALA A 63 6.04 -3.74 -4.83
N ARG A 64 5.72 -4.18 -6.07
CA ARG A 64 6.74 -4.59 -7.04
C ARG A 64 7.53 -3.40 -7.57
N VAL A 65 6.89 -2.27 -7.80
CA VAL A 65 7.57 -1.03 -8.19
C VAL A 65 8.50 -0.57 -7.05
N ALA A 66 8.02 -0.55 -5.80
CA ALA A 66 8.85 -0.20 -4.66
C ALA A 66 10.05 -1.14 -4.49
N ALA A 67 9.83 -2.46 -4.57
CA ALA A 67 10.91 -3.46 -4.50
C ALA A 67 11.93 -3.29 -5.63
N LYS A 68 11.46 -3.05 -6.86
CA LYS A 68 12.32 -2.79 -8.01
C LYS A 68 13.19 -1.54 -7.80
N VAL A 69 12.59 -0.44 -7.35
CA VAL A 69 13.31 0.80 -7.06
C VAL A 69 14.35 0.59 -5.95
N MET A 70 14.00 -0.12 -4.87
CA MET A 70 14.93 -0.43 -3.80
C MET A 70 16.15 -1.22 -4.29
N ASP A 71 15.96 -2.15 -5.23
CA ASP A 71 17.05 -2.96 -5.81
C ASP A 71 17.88 -2.14 -6.82
N GLU A 72 17.25 -1.43 -7.75
CA GLU A 72 17.93 -0.62 -8.77
C GLU A 72 18.72 0.56 -8.20
N ALA A 73 18.31 1.08 -7.03
CA ALA A 73 19.00 2.15 -6.32
C ALA A 73 20.01 1.65 -5.27
N ASP A 74 20.35 0.35 -5.25
CA ASP A 74 21.27 -0.28 -4.29
C ASP A 74 20.88 -0.04 -2.81
N ILE A 75 19.58 0.10 -2.53
CA ILE A 75 19.06 0.32 -1.17
C ILE A 75 18.81 -1.00 -0.48
N ALA A 76 18.16 -1.94 -1.18
CA ALA A 76 17.92 -3.29 -0.70
C ALA A 76 18.13 -4.32 -1.82
N SER A 77 18.77 -5.44 -1.49
CA SER A 77 19.06 -6.52 -2.44
C SER A 77 17.86 -7.43 -2.63
N ASN A 78 17.27 -7.41 -3.81
CA ASN A 78 16.19 -8.32 -4.22
C ASN A 78 15.10 -8.48 -3.16
N PRO A 79 14.36 -7.43 -2.75
CA PRO A 79 13.24 -7.59 -1.82
C PRO A 79 12.22 -8.59 -2.35
N GLU A 80 11.86 -9.59 -1.55
CA GLU A 80 10.87 -10.59 -1.96
C GLU A 80 9.46 -10.02 -1.89
N VAL A 81 8.72 -9.99 -3.00
CA VAL A 81 7.31 -9.63 -3.03
C VAL A 81 6.46 -10.88 -3.23
N PHE A 82 5.58 -11.18 -2.29
CA PHE A 82 4.69 -12.33 -2.36
C PHE A 82 3.24 -11.97 -2.02
N ASN A 83 2.29 -12.67 -2.64
CA ASN A 83 0.87 -12.40 -2.50
C ASN A 83 0.21 -13.38 -1.51
N LEU A 84 -0.66 -12.84 -0.65
CA LEU A 84 -1.53 -13.59 0.24
C LEU A 84 -2.94 -12.99 0.19
N ALA A 85 -3.67 -13.32 -0.86
CA ALA A 85 -5.01 -12.80 -1.10
C ALA A 85 -6.07 -13.47 -0.19
N GLY A 86 -7.14 -12.75 0.08
CA GLY A 86 -8.34 -13.27 0.75
C GLY A 86 -9.07 -12.22 1.55
N ALA A 87 -10.40 -12.27 1.49
CA ALA A 87 -11.33 -11.45 2.26
C ALA A 87 -10.94 -9.94 2.28
N GLY A 88 -10.69 -9.37 1.10
CA GLY A 88 -10.32 -7.95 0.98
C GLY A 88 -8.99 -7.56 1.61
N GLY A 89 -8.11 -8.56 1.87
CA GLY A 89 -6.79 -8.36 2.50
C GLY A 89 -6.73 -8.69 3.99
N THR A 90 -7.86 -9.03 4.63
CA THR A 90 -7.86 -9.35 6.07
C THR A 90 -7.14 -10.65 6.40
N VAL A 91 -7.04 -11.60 5.44
CA VAL A 91 -6.21 -12.80 5.58
C VAL A 91 -4.73 -12.42 5.71
N GLY A 92 -4.25 -11.50 4.86
CA GLY A 92 -2.90 -10.97 4.94
C GLY A 92 -2.66 -10.21 6.25
N LEU A 93 -3.60 -9.36 6.66
CA LEU A 93 -3.53 -8.62 7.92
C LEU A 93 -3.44 -9.56 9.13
N ALA A 94 -4.30 -10.57 9.21
CA ALA A 94 -4.26 -11.56 10.29
C ALA A 94 -2.94 -12.33 10.31
N ARG A 95 -2.38 -12.68 9.15
CA ARG A 95 -1.06 -13.30 9.05
C ARG A 95 0.02 -12.36 9.58
N LEU A 96 0.02 -11.08 9.19
CA LEU A 96 1.01 -10.11 9.63
C LEU A 96 0.99 -9.93 11.16
N VAL A 97 -0.20 -9.78 11.75
CA VAL A 97 -0.38 -9.62 13.21
C VAL A 97 0.13 -10.84 13.98
N ASN A 98 0.03 -12.03 13.39
CA ASN A 98 0.55 -13.28 14.01
C ASN A 98 2.08 -13.47 13.85
N GLU A 99 2.75 -12.71 12.99
CA GLU A 99 4.22 -12.76 12.79
C GLU A 99 4.99 -11.84 13.74
N LYS A 100 4.55 -11.76 15.00
CA LYS A 100 5.14 -10.90 16.04
C LYS A 100 6.65 -10.97 16.10
N GLY A 101 7.31 -9.83 16.14
CA GLY A 101 8.77 -9.71 16.24
C GLY A 101 9.54 -10.04 14.95
N THR A 102 8.87 -10.37 13.85
CA THR A 102 9.51 -10.68 12.56
C THR A 102 9.94 -9.40 11.85
N GLY A 103 11.19 -8.98 12.05
CA GLY A 103 11.69 -7.67 11.63
C GLY A 103 12.07 -7.53 10.15
N ASP A 104 12.07 -8.62 9.37
CA ASP A 104 12.32 -8.63 7.93
C ASP A 104 11.05 -8.64 7.08
N LEU A 105 9.88 -8.81 7.71
CA LEU A 105 8.58 -8.85 7.06
C LEU A 105 7.86 -7.50 7.14
N SER A 106 7.25 -7.11 6.04
CA SER A 106 6.29 -6.00 5.98
C SER A 106 5.09 -6.38 5.14
N MET A 107 4.05 -5.57 5.17
CA MET A 107 2.88 -5.71 4.32
C MET A 107 2.57 -4.37 3.65
N LEU A 108 2.39 -4.38 2.34
CA LEU A 108 1.79 -3.25 1.65
C LEU A 108 0.29 -3.26 1.94
N MET A 109 -0.25 -2.13 2.31
CA MET A 109 -1.66 -1.99 2.66
C MET A 109 -2.20 -0.61 2.26
N GLY A 110 -3.47 -0.41 2.46
CA GLY A 110 -4.13 0.85 2.19
C GLY A 110 -5.60 0.83 2.60
N LEU A 111 -6.33 1.81 2.14
CA LEU A 111 -7.72 2.07 2.50
C LEU A 111 -8.63 0.83 2.35
N GLY A 112 -8.38 0.00 1.33
CA GLY A 112 -9.17 -1.22 1.10
C GLY A 112 -9.07 -2.25 2.22
N VAL A 113 -7.88 -2.43 2.82
CA VAL A 113 -7.68 -3.35 3.95
C VAL A 113 -8.35 -2.82 5.21
N VAL A 114 -8.29 -1.50 5.44
CA VAL A 114 -9.00 -0.85 6.54
C VAL A 114 -10.50 -1.12 6.44
N GLY A 115 -11.10 -0.84 5.30
CA GLY A 115 -12.53 -1.09 5.08
C GLY A 115 -12.91 -2.55 5.22
N ALA A 116 -12.12 -3.45 4.63
CA ALA A 116 -12.35 -4.88 4.70
C ALA A 116 -12.25 -5.45 6.14
N SER A 117 -11.44 -4.84 7.01
CA SER A 117 -11.35 -5.26 8.41
C SER A 117 -12.63 -5.06 9.18
N TYR A 118 -13.46 -4.10 8.77
CA TYR A 118 -14.79 -3.84 9.33
C TYR A 118 -15.87 -4.70 8.65
N THR A 119 -15.92 -4.68 7.32
CA THR A 119 -16.98 -5.40 6.58
C THR A 119 -16.89 -6.91 6.69
N ASN A 120 -15.72 -7.46 7.01
CA ASN A 120 -15.51 -8.89 7.26
C ASN A 120 -15.40 -9.22 8.75
N GLU A 121 -15.69 -8.29 9.66
CA GLU A 121 -15.60 -8.48 11.12
C GLU A 121 -14.25 -9.10 11.54
N SER A 122 -13.15 -8.64 10.94
CA SER A 122 -11.81 -9.18 11.19
C SER A 122 -11.39 -8.98 12.65
N ASP A 123 -10.88 -10.03 13.28
CA ASP A 123 -10.27 -9.93 14.61
C ASP A 123 -8.99 -9.10 14.58
N ALA A 124 -8.17 -9.25 13.53
CA ALA A 124 -6.96 -8.45 13.35
C ALA A 124 -7.30 -7.04 12.86
N LYS A 125 -6.71 -6.04 13.51
CA LYS A 125 -6.89 -4.62 13.19
C LYS A 125 -5.59 -3.97 12.75
N LEU A 126 -5.71 -2.93 11.94
CA LEU A 126 -4.57 -2.13 11.50
C LEU A 126 -3.79 -1.52 12.69
N THR A 127 -4.50 -1.12 13.73
CA THR A 127 -3.92 -0.55 14.95
C THR A 127 -3.02 -1.51 15.74
N GLU A 128 -3.04 -2.80 15.42
CA GLU A 128 -2.14 -3.81 16.02
C GLU A 128 -0.81 -3.94 15.27
N THR A 129 -0.66 -3.30 14.12
CA THR A 129 0.56 -3.37 13.30
C THR A 129 1.57 -2.28 13.70
N THR A 130 2.80 -2.41 13.26
CA THR A 130 3.83 -1.37 13.40
C THR A 130 3.82 -0.47 12.15
N PRO A 131 3.41 0.80 12.25
CA PRO A 131 3.44 1.76 11.14
C PRO A 131 4.88 2.02 10.67
N ILE A 132 5.10 1.94 9.35
CA ILE A 132 6.41 2.24 8.73
C ILE A 132 6.31 3.53 7.92
N ALA A 133 5.56 3.51 6.80
CA ALA A 133 5.39 4.67 5.95
C ALA A 133 4.11 4.64 5.12
N LYS A 134 3.49 5.78 4.90
CA LYS A 134 2.65 6.06 3.74
C LYS A 134 3.59 6.34 2.56
N LEU A 135 3.28 5.80 1.40
CA LEU A 135 4.13 5.95 0.21
C LEU A 135 3.49 6.86 -0.83
N ILE A 136 2.26 6.57 -1.18
CA ILE A 136 1.53 7.21 -2.27
C ILE A 136 0.07 7.42 -1.90
N GLU A 137 -0.56 8.28 -2.68
CA GLU A 137 -2.02 8.36 -2.77
C GLU A 137 -2.47 8.56 -4.21
N GLU A 138 -3.68 8.14 -4.46
CA GLU A 138 -4.35 8.31 -5.75
C GLU A 138 -5.70 8.99 -5.50
N PRO A 139 -5.92 10.17 -6.06
CA PRO A 139 -7.26 10.77 -6.02
C PRO A 139 -8.24 9.90 -6.82
N GLY A 140 -9.43 9.78 -6.32
CA GLY A 140 -10.51 9.17 -7.07
C GLY A 140 -11.08 10.13 -8.10
N ALA A 141 -11.82 9.58 -9.06
CA ALA A 141 -12.55 10.33 -10.06
C ALA A 141 -14.01 9.92 -10.10
N ILE A 142 -14.86 10.89 -10.33
CA ILE A 142 -16.28 10.69 -10.68
C ILE A 142 -16.38 10.71 -12.19
N MET A 143 -16.68 9.57 -12.78
CA MET A 143 -16.57 9.32 -14.21
C MET A 143 -17.90 8.92 -14.83
N VAL A 144 -18.10 9.29 -16.08
CA VAL A 144 -19.26 8.91 -16.88
C VAL A 144 -18.83 8.52 -18.30
N SER A 145 -19.70 7.78 -19.01
CA SER A 145 -19.57 7.59 -20.46
C SER A 145 -19.57 8.95 -21.19
N LYS A 146 -18.89 9.04 -22.33
CA LYS A 146 -19.01 10.19 -23.23
C LYS A 146 -20.45 10.52 -23.62
N ASP A 147 -21.31 9.49 -23.70
CA ASP A 147 -22.72 9.59 -24.10
C ASP A 147 -23.66 9.92 -22.94
N SER A 148 -23.10 10.07 -21.71
CA SER A 148 -23.88 10.44 -20.54
C SER A 148 -24.52 11.84 -20.69
N PRO A 149 -25.76 12.04 -20.19
CA PRO A 149 -26.42 13.35 -20.15
C PRO A 149 -25.68 14.32 -19.20
N TYR A 150 -24.90 13.81 -18.21
CA TYR A 150 -24.20 14.65 -17.24
C TYR A 150 -22.92 15.22 -17.85
N LYS A 151 -22.77 16.55 -17.80
CA LYS A 151 -21.62 17.27 -18.33
C LYS A 151 -20.74 17.83 -17.22
N THR A 152 -21.32 18.07 -16.07
CA THR A 152 -20.67 18.59 -14.86
C THR A 152 -21.02 17.74 -13.65
N ILE A 153 -20.24 17.87 -12.59
CA ILE A 153 -20.56 17.21 -11.30
C ILE A 153 -21.88 17.74 -10.73
N ASP A 154 -22.20 19.01 -10.98
CA ASP A 154 -23.44 19.66 -10.55
C ASP A 154 -24.67 19.00 -11.22
N ASP A 155 -24.64 18.76 -12.54
CA ASP A 155 -25.71 18.06 -13.27
C ASP A 155 -26.01 16.71 -12.62
N LEU A 156 -24.93 15.96 -12.32
CA LEU A 156 -25.03 14.65 -11.67
C LEU A 156 -25.64 14.76 -10.28
N VAL A 157 -25.10 15.63 -9.43
CA VAL A 157 -25.53 15.80 -8.02
C VAL A 157 -27.00 16.23 -7.95
N GLN A 158 -27.43 17.18 -8.78
CA GLN A 158 -28.82 17.62 -8.83
C GLN A 158 -29.78 16.47 -9.24
N SER A 159 -29.37 15.64 -10.18
CA SER A 159 -30.13 14.46 -10.58
C SER A 159 -30.16 13.40 -9.48
N TRP A 160 -29.01 13.17 -8.84
CA TRP A 160 -28.84 12.17 -7.79
C TRP A 160 -29.66 12.50 -6.53
N LYS A 161 -29.72 13.78 -6.13
CA LYS A 161 -30.56 14.25 -5.01
C LYS A 161 -32.03 13.99 -5.20
N LYS A 162 -32.54 13.96 -6.45
CA LYS A 162 -33.95 13.73 -6.72
C LYS A 162 -34.37 12.28 -6.44
N ASP A 163 -33.54 11.31 -6.83
CA ASP A 163 -33.79 9.89 -6.63
C ASP A 163 -32.46 9.10 -6.53
N PRO A 164 -31.85 9.05 -5.34
CA PRO A 164 -30.56 8.38 -5.16
C PRO A 164 -30.56 6.90 -5.55
N GLY A 165 -31.64 6.20 -5.30
CA GLY A 165 -31.78 4.77 -5.57
C GLY A 165 -31.96 4.41 -7.05
N LYS A 166 -32.32 5.38 -7.87
CA LYS A 166 -32.49 5.17 -9.30
C LYS A 166 -31.24 5.26 -10.11
N LEU A 167 -30.24 6.05 -9.63
CA LEU A 167 -28.96 6.21 -10.28
C LEU A 167 -28.00 5.12 -9.81
N SER A 168 -27.60 4.22 -10.72
CA SER A 168 -26.60 3.21 -10.43
C SER A 168 -25.19 3.82 -10.38
N VAL A 169 -24.47 3.54 -9.31
CA VAL A 169 -23.08 3.96 -9.10
C VAL A 169 -22.18 2.74 -9.20
N GLY A 170 -21.22 2.72 -10.11
CA GLY A 170 -20.27 1.63 -10.24
C GLY A 170 -18.97 1.92 -9.53
N GLY A 171 -18.32 0.87 -8.99
CA GLY A 171 -16.97 0.92 -8.46
C GLY A 171 -16.24 -0.40 -8.59
N GLY A 172 -14.93 -0.37 -8.83
CA GLY A 172 -14.07 -1.53 -9.02
C GLY A 172 -13.57 -2.16 -7.72
N SER A 173 -14.21 -1.88 -6.59
CA SER A 173 -13.86 -2.50 -5.31
C SER A 173 -15.08 -3.00 -4.56
N SER A 174 -14.85 -3.98 -3.67
CA SER A 174 -15.89 -4.51 -2.77
C SER A 174 -16.42 -3.44 -1.80
N PRO A 175 -17.61 -3.61 -1.21
CA PRO A 175 -18.08 -2.77 -0.14
C PRO A 175 -17.03 -2.57 0.96
N GLY A 176 -16.81 -1.32 1.38
CA GLY A 176 -15.72 -0.93 2.28
C GLY A 176 -14.41 -0.55 1.58
N GLY A 177 -14.25 -0.89 0.31
CA GLY A 177 -13.09 -0.47 -0.48
C GLY A 177 -13.17 0.98 -0.98
N PRO A 178 -12.07 1.52 -1.55
CA PRO A 178 -11.98 2.93 -1.92
C PRO A 178 -13.07 3.38 -2.90
N ASP A 179 -13.41 2.57 -3.90
CA ASP A 179 -14.40 2.93 -4.91
C ASP A 179 -15.83 2.87 -4.39
N HIS A 180 -16.06 2.17 -3.26
CA HIS A 180 -17.30 2.22 -2.51
C HIS A 180 -17.36 3.43 -1.59
N LEU A 181 -16.25 3.68 -0.85
CA LEU A 181 -16.21 4.76 0.14
C LEU A 181 -16.33 6.14 -0.50
N LEU A 182 -15.70 6.37 -1.66
CA LEU A 182 -15.75 7.65 -2.36
C LEU A 182 -17.19 8.10 -2.68
N PRO A 183 -18.03 7.33 -3.38
CA PRO A 183 -19.40 7.76 -3.65
C PRO A 183 -20.26 7.84 -2.40
N MET A 184 -20.00 7.04 -1.36
CA MET A 184 -20.73 7.15 -0.08
C MET A 184 -20.40 8.45 0.65
N GLN A 185 -19.13 8.84 0.70
CA GLN A 185 -18.72 10.13 1.27
C GLN A 185 -19.20 11.30 0.42
N LEU A 186 -19.20 11.17 -0.92
CA LEU A 186 -19.80 12.18 -1.81
C LEU A 186 -21.29 12.35 -1.52
N ALA A 187 -22.04 11.24 -1.37
CA ALA A 187 -23.44 11.29 -1.00
C ALA A 187 -23.66 12.06 0.30
N GLN A 188 -22.89 11.77 1.35
CA GLN A 188 -22.94 12.48 2.63
C GLN A 188 -22.62 13.97 2.47
N ALA A 189 -21.54 14.32 1.76
CA ALA A 189 -21.11 15.70 1.55
C ALA A 189 -22.17 16.54 0.82
N VAL A 190 -22.93 15.93 -0.08
CA VAL A 190 -24.02 16.63 -0.80
C VAL A 190 -25.39 16.46 -0.14
N GLY A 191 -25.50 15.85 1.05
CA GLY A 191 -26.72 15.70 1.81
C GLY A 191 -27.65 14.58 1.32
N ILE A 192 -27.12 13.56 0.67
CA ILE A 192 -27.83 12.32 0.29
C ILE A 192 -27.56 11.27 1.39
N ASP A 193 -28.59 10.55 1.81
CA ASP A 193 -28.45 9.39 2.69
C ASP A 193 -27.71 8.25 1.95
N PRO A 194 -26.49 7.86 2.37
CA PRO A 194 -25.70 6.84 1.67
C PRO A 194 -26.39 5.48 1.59
N LYS A 195 -27.29 5.15 2.53
CA LYS A 195 -28.08 3.91 2.50
C LYS A 195 -29.05 3.81 1.31
N LYS A 196 -29.34 4.94 0.67
CA LYS A 196 -30.19 5.00 -0.52
C LYS A 196 -29.42 4.89 -1.82
N VAL A 197 -28.09 4.87 -1.76
CA VAL A 197 -27.24 4.79 -2.95
C VAL A 197 -27.31 3.39 -3.54
N ASN A 198 -27.59 3.30 -4.82
CA ASN A 198 -27.58 2.05 -5.57
C ASN A 198 -26.18 1.77 -6.09
N PHE A 199 -25.34 1.16 -5.24
CA PHE A 199 -23.95 0.82 -5.58
C PHE A 199 -23.86 -0.57 -6.24
N VAL A 200 -23.10 -0.65 -7.34
CA VAL A 200 -22.81 -1.87 -8.09
C VAL A 200 -21.30 -2.11 -8.02
N SER A 201 -20.90 -3.17 -7.31
CA SER A 201 -19.50 -3.59 -7.19
C SER A 201 -19.07 -4.40 -8.40
N TYR A 202 -17.85 -4.13 -8.87
CA TYR A 202 -17.12 -4.88 -9.91
C TYR A 202 -15.80 -5.39 -9.33
N ASP A 203 -15.25 -6.43 -9.94
CA ASP A 203 -13.95 -7.03 -9.52
C ASP A 203 -12.75 -6.30 -10.16
N GLY A 204 -12.68 -4.98 -9.93
CA GLY A 204 -11.60 -4.11 -10.45
C GLY A 204 -12.04 -3.26 -11.65
N GLY A 205 -11.09 -2.36 -12.05
CA GLY A 205 -11.31 -1.42 -13.13
C GLY A 205 -11.56 -2.07 -14.50
N GLY A 206 -10.97 -3.24 -14.73
CA GLY A 206 -11.15 -3.99 -15.98
C GLY A 206 -12.60 -4.41 -16.21
N ASP A 207 -13.31 -4.83 -15.17
CA ASP A 207 -14.74 -5.21 -15.26
C ASP A 207 -15.68 -4.00 -15.20
N LEU A 208 -15.23 -2.91 -14.54
CA LEU A 208 -15.99 -1.67 -14.46
C LEU A 208 -16.01 -0.91 -15.80
N LEU A 209 -14.88 -0.90 -16.52
CA LEU A 209 -14.75 -0.14 -17.77
C LEU A 209 -15.82 -0.44 -18.84
N PRO A 210 -16.13 -1.69 -19.17
CA PRO A 210 -17.21 -1.99 -20.12
C PRO A 210 -18.59 -1.46 -19.69
N ALA A 211 -18.85 -1.38 -18.38
CA ALA A 211 -20.08 -0.84 -17.87
C ALA A 211 -20.15 0.70 -18.00
N ILE A 212 -19.02 1.39 -17.84
CA ILE A 212 -18.89 2.84 -18.09
C ILE A 212 -19.11 3.11 -19.58
N LEU A 213 -18.32 2.48 -20.44
CA LEU A 213 -18.36 2.70 -21.90
C LEU A 213 -19.74 2.37 -22.48
N GLY A 214 -20.40 1.33 -21.97
CA GLY A 214 -21.74 0.92 -22.37
C GLY A 214 -22.87 1.78 -21.79
N ASN A 215 -22.56 2.88 -21.07
CA ASN A 215 -23.51 3.78 -20.41
C ASN A 215 -24.56 3.01 -19.54
N LYS A 216 -24.11 1.92 -18.89
CA LYS A 216 -24.95 1.08 -18.02
C LYS A 216 -25.05 1.61 -16.60
N LEU A 217 -24.17 2.55 -16.25
CA LEU A 217 -24.10 3.22 -14.96
C LEU A 217 -24.46 4.69 -15.14
N ALA A 218 -25.08 5.28 -14.13
CA ALA A 218 -25.26 6.73 -14.09
C ALA A 218 -23.92 7.43 -13.97
N PHE A 219 -23.03 6.89 -13.13
CA PHE A 219 -21.64 7.28 -13.01
C PHE A 219 -20.82 6.16 -12.37
N ALA A 220 -19.49 6.27 -12.45
CA ALA A 220 -18.55 5.42 -11.76
C ALA A 220 -17.67 6.26 -10.83
N ALA A 221 -17.20 5.64 -9.75
CA ALA A 221 -16.23 6.19 -8.82
C ALA A 221 -15.04 5.20 -8.71
N SER A 222 -13.85 5.62 -9.13
CA SER A 222 -12.63 4.80 -9.08
C SER A 222 -11.39 5.67 -9.25
N GLY A 223 -10.19 5.11 -9.16
CA GLY A 223 -8.94 5.81 -9.45
C GLY A 223 -8.86 6.26 -10.91
N ALA A 224 -8.55 7.52 -11.18
CA ALA A 224 -8.45 8.04 -12.55
C ALA A 224 -7.34 7.35 -13.35
N GLY A 225 -6.24 6.97 -12.70
CA GLY A 225 -5.06 6.38 -13.33
C GLY A 225 -5.35 5.11 -14.13
N GLU A 226 -6.34 4.31 -13.70
CA GLU A 226 -6.75 3.08 -14.39
C GLU A 226 -7.45 3.34 -15.74
N TYR A 227 -7.91 4.57 -15.99
CA TYR A 227 -8.73 4.94 -17.16
C TYR A 227 -8.11 6.05 -18.00
N MET A 228 -6.83 6.43 -17.75
CA MET A 228 -6.18 7.55 -18.44
C MET A 228 -6.28 7.45 -19.96
N GLN A 229 -6.05 6.28 -20.53
CA GLN A 229 -6.19 6.08 -21.97
C GLN A 229 -7.61 6.45 -22.45
N GLN A 230 -8.66 6.01 -21.78
CA GLN A 230 -10.04 6.26 -22.16
C GLN A 230 -10.46 7.72 -21.91
N ILE A 231 -9.84 8.37 -20.94
CA ILE A 231 -10.01 9.79 -20.66
C ILE A 231 -9.36 10.62 -21.79
N GLU A 232 -8.14 10.31 -22.17
CA GLU A 232 -7.43 10.96 -23.28
C GLU A 232 -8.14 10.76 -24.63
N GLU A 233 -8.65 9.56 -24.91
CA GLU A 233 -9.45 9.26 -26.09
C GLU A 233 -10.84 9.91 -26.07
N GLY A 234 -11.26 10.48 -24.94
CA GLY A 234 -12.56 11.11 -24.74
C GLY A 234 -13.73 10.14 -24.70
N SER A 235 -13.49 8.83 -24.52
CA SER A 235 -14.55 7.81 -24.37
C SER A 235 -15.11 7.76 -22.94
N VAL A 236 -14.31 8.17 -21.96
CA VAL A 236 -14.71 8.40 -20.57
C VAL A 236 -14.54 9.89 -20.27
N ARG A 237 -15.54 10.49 -19.62
CA ARG A 237 -15.49 11.87 -19.12
C ARG A 237 -15.37 11.87 -17.62
N VAL A 238 -14.38 12.60 -17.08
CA VAL A 238 -14.28 12.91 -15.66
C VAL A 238 -15.13 14.13 -15.36
N LEU A 239 -16.00 14.05 -14.38
CA LEU A 239 -16.83 15.18 -13.93
C LEU A 239 -16.15 15.97 -12.80
N ALA A 240 -15.43 15.27 -11.93
CA ALA A 240 -14.59 15.86 -10.90
C ALA A 240 -13.59 14.82 -10.38
N THR A 241 -12.46 15.29 -9.86
CA THR A 241 -11.51 14.50 -9.08
C THR A 241 -11.67 14.77 -7.59
N SER A 242 -11.26 13.85 -6.74
CA SER A 242 -11.45 13.93 -5.29
C SER A 242 -10.21 14.40 -4.52
N GLY A 243 -9.11 14.70 -5.21
CA GLY A 243 -7.89 15.22 -4.60
C GLY A 243 -8.04 16.66 -4.08
N GLU A 244 -7.06 17.11 -3.30
CA GLU A 244 -6.95 18.52 -2.89
C GLU A 244 -6.68 19.39 -4.12
N ASP A 245 -5.75 18.94 -4.98
CA ASP A 245 -5.35 19.58 -6.21
C ASP A 245 -5.90 18.85 -7.44
N ARG A 246 -5.89 19.52 -8.59
CA ARG A 246 -6.24 18.93 -9.88
C ARG A 246 -5.25 17.85 -10.27
N LEU A 247 -5.76 16.77 -10.85
CA LEU A 247 -4.93 15.70 -11.37
C LEU A 247 -4.35 16.08 -12.73
N GLU A 248 -3.05 15.95 -12.88
CA GLU A 248 -2.36 16.22 -14.14
C GLU A 248 -2.88 15.28 -15.25
N GLY A 249 -3.02 15.80 -16.46
CA GLY A 249 -3.56 15.06 -17.60
C GLY A 249 -5.09 14.86 -17.58
N VAL A 250 -5.80 15.35 -16.57
CA VAL A 250 -7.26 15.26 -16.45
C VAL A 250 -7.89 16.65 -16.46
N ASP A 251 -8.61 16.98 -17.54
CA ASP A 251 -9.35 18.25 -17.65
C ASP A 251 -10.68 18.18 -16.88
N ALA A 252 -10.57 18.20 -15.55
CA ALA A 252 -11.72 18.23 -14.65
C ALA A 252 -11.39 19.01 -13.37
N PRO A 253 -12.39 19.69 -12.76
CA PRO A 253 -12.20 20.32 -11.46
C PRO A 253 -12.09 19.31 -10.34
N THR A 254 -11.59 19.73 -9.18
CA THR A 254 -11.75 18.97 -7.95
C THR A 254 -13.17 19.11 -7.40
N LEU A 255 -13.58 18.19 -6.50
CA LEU A 255 -14.84 18.31 -5.78
C LEU A 255 -14.89 19.63 -4.99
N LYS A 256 -13.76 20.04 -4.36
CA LYS A 256 -13.63 21.32 -3.64
C LYS A 256 -13.82 22.53 -4.55
N GLU A 257 -13.18 22.55 -5.72
CA GLU A 257 -13.37 23.60 -6.71
C GLU A 257 -14.82 23.69 -7.18
N SER A 258 -15.53 22.58 -7.16
CA SER A 258 -16.96 22.47 -7.50
C SER A 258 -17.89 22.80 -6.32
N GLY A 259 -17.35 23.29 -5.19
CA GLY A 259 -18.13 23.68 -4.01
C GLY A 259 -18.59 22.51 -3.13
N ILE A 260 -18.03 21.32 -3.34
CA ILE A 260 -18.31 20.13 -2.52
C ILE A 260 -17.14 19.92 -1.55
N ASP A 261 -17.37 20.10 -0.24
CA ASP A 261 -16.36 19.94 0.79
C ASP A 261 -16.03 18.47 1.02
N LEU A 262 -15.28 17.89 0.10
CA LEU A 262 -14.79 16.52 0.17
C LEU A 262 -13.42 16.43 -0.49
N VAL A 263 -12.45 15.95 0.28
CA VAL A 263 -11.17 15.42 -0.22
C VAL A 263 -11.11 13.94 0.10
N PHE A 264 -10.82 13.14 -0.90
CA PHE A 264 -10.70 11.70 -0.77
C PHE A 264 -9.54 11.20 -1.61
N SER A 265 -8.68 10.40 -1.02
CA SER A 265 -7.62 9.69 -1.72
C SER A 265 -7.54 8.23 -1.28
N ASN A 266 -7.20 7.37 -2.24
CA ASN A 266 -6.86 5.98 -1.99
C ASN A 266 -5.35 5.92 -1.70
N TRP A 267 -4.99 5.91 -0.43
CA TRP A 267 -3.61 5.86 0.00
C TRP A 267 -3.08 4.43 0.07
N ARG A 268 -1.75 4.28 -0.11
CA ARG A 268 -1.03 3.03 0.11
C ARG A 268 0.21 3.28 0.95
N GLY A 269 0.51 2.32 1.82
CA GLY A 269 1.64 2.41 2.74
C GLY A 269 2.14 1.03 3.15
N ILE A 270 3.19 1.04 3.95
CA ILE A 270 3.83 -0.17 4.49
C ILE A 270 3.65 -0.19 6.00
N VAL A 271 3.24 -1.35 6.50
CA VAL A 271 3.22 -1.68 7.92
C VAL A 271 4.02 -2.95 8.17
N ALA A 272 4.52 -3.13 9.37
CA ALA A 272 5.27 -4.32 9.80
C ALA A 272 4.50 -5.08 10.89
N PRO A 273 4.91 -6.32 11.23
CA PRO A 273 4.33 -7.06 12.34
C PRO A 273 4.42 -6.29 13.66
N PRO A 274 3.53 -6.60 14.63
CA PRO A 274 3.66 -6.06 15.96
C PRO A 274 4.95 -6.55 16.65
N GLU A 275 5.40 -5.79 17.64
CA GLU A 275 6.52 -6.18 18.52
C GLU A 275 7.86 -6.40 17.78
N ILE A 276 8.07 -5.83 16.59
CA ILE A 276 9.40 -5.77 15.98
C ILE A 276 10.32 -4.87 16.81
N SER A 277 11.64 -5.11 16.74
CA SER A 277 12.60 -4.26 17.45
C SER A 277 12.62 -2.83 16.89
N ASP A 278 12.98 -1.85 17.73
CA ASP A 278 13.18 -0.45 17.28
C ASP A 278 14.22 -0.38 16.15
N ALA A 279 15.23 -1.24 16.19
CA ALA A 279 16.26 -1.32 15.14
C ALA A 279 15.65 -1.80 13.79
N ASP A 280 14.74 -2.78 13.82
CA ASP A 280 14.08 -3.25 12.62
C ASP A 280 13.07 -2.22 12.08
N LYS A 281 12.34 -1.55 12.98
CA LYS A 281 11.45 -0.43 12.59
C LYS A 281 12.25 0.67 11.91
N GLN A 282 13.37 1.09 12.51
CA GLN A 282 14.23 2.13 11.94
C GLN A 282 14.84 1.70 10.61
N LYS A 283 15.29 0.45 10.51
CA LYS A 283 15.79 -0.13 9.25
C LYS A 283 14.76 -0.01 8.11
N TRP A 284 13.48 -0.34 8.36
CA TRP A 284 12.43 -0.18 7.37
C TRP A 284 12.19 1.30 7.01
N ILE A 285 12.14 2.19 8.01
CA ILE A 285 11.98 3.63 7.77
C ILE A 285 13.14 4.17 6.93
N ASP A 286 14.38 3.80 7.24
CA ASP A 286 15.57 4.22 6.49
C ASP A 286 15.54 3.72 5.04
N VAL A 287 15.11 2.48 4.81
CA VAL A 287 14.98 1.88 3.47
C VAL A 287 13.93 2.62 2.64
N VAL A 288 12.74 2.84 3.18
CA VAL A 288 11.66 3.51 2.44
C VAL A 288 11.93 5.00 2.25
N THR A 289 12.65 5.65 3.17
CA THR A 289 13.07 7.05 3.02
C THR A 289 14.10 7.20 1.89
N LYS A 290 15.12 6.33 1.86
CA LYS A 290 16.09 6.32 0.75
C LYS A 290 15.43 6.02 -0.59
N MET A 291 14.46 5.10 -0.61
CA MET A 291 13.66 4.81 -1.81
C MET A 291 12.91 6.05 -2.27
N HIS A 292 12.19 6.71 -1.37
CA HIS A 292 11.43 7.93 -1.67
C HIS A 292 12.33 9.06 -2.24
N ASP A 293 13.51 9.25 -1.67
CA ASP A 293 14.44 10.30 -2.09
C ASP A 293 15.13 10.01 -3.43
N SER A 294 15.01 8.77 -3.95
CA SER A 294 15.67 8.35 -5.20
C SER A 294 14.98 8.94 -6.45
N GLU A 295 15.76 9.18 -7.51
CA GLU A 295 15.22 9.60 -8.79
C GLU A 295 14.35 8.51 -9.42
N GLN A 296 14.67 7.24 -9.19
CA GLN A 296 13.89 6.09 -9.67
C GLN A 296 12.48 6.06 -9.09
N TRP A 297 12.30 6.48 -7.81
CA TRP A 297 10.97 6.58 -7.22
C TRP A 297 10.16 7.74 -7.78
N LYS A 298 10.78 8.89 -8.01
CA LYS A 298 10.14 10.05 -8.64
C LYS A 298 9.64 9.71 -10.05
N GLU A 299 10.47 9.03 -10.84
CA GLU A 299 10.08 8.52 -12.16
C GLU A 299 8.93 7.48 -12.05
N ALA A 300 8.95 6.65 -11.02
CA ALA A 300 7.89 5.69 -10.78
C ALA A 300 6.55 6.36 -10.42
N LEU A 301 6.57 7.43 -9.62
CA LEU A 301 5.37 8.22 -9.32
C LEU A 301 4.75 8.78 -10.60
N GLU A 302 5.55 9.44 -11.45
CA GLU A 302 5.09 10.00 -12.72
C GLU A 302 4.54 8.92 -13.67
N THR A 303 5.29 7.83 -13.84
CA THR A 303 4.93 6.74 -14.75
C THR A 303 3.61 6.07 -14.37
N ASN A 304 3.32 5.98 -13.07
CA ASN A 304 2.11 5.31 -12.58
C ASN A 304 0.96 6.30 -12.25
N GLY A 305 1.17 7.60 -12.43
CA GLY A 305 0.18 8.63 -12.09
C GLY A 305 -0.13 8.68 -10.59
N TRP A 306 0.86 8.38 -9.74
CA TRP A 306 0.71 8.42 -8.30
C TRP A 306 1.11 9.78 -7.75
N SER A 307 0.33 10.28 -6.79
CA SER A 307 0.71 11.46 -6.02
C SER A 307 1.69 11.06 -4.91
N ASP A 308 2.76 11.85 -4.76
CA ASP A 308 3.65 11.72 -3.62
C ASP A 308 2.91 12.05 -2.33
N ALA A 309 2.93 11.13 -1.39
CA ALA A 309 2.26 11.27 -0.10
C ALA A 309 3.10 10.70 1.03
N PHE A 310 4.43 10.79 0.87
CA PHE A 310 5.37 10.19 1.80
C PHE A 310 5.24 10.75 3.21
N MET A 311 5.12 9.83 4.17
CA MET A 311 4.95 10.15 5.58
C MET A 311 5.44 8.97 6.42
N THR A 312 6.19 9.22 7.48
CA THR A 312 6.73 8.18 8.38
C THR A 312 6.50 8.54 9.85
N GLY A 313 6.89 7.64 10.75
CA GLY A 313 6.94 7.89 12.19
C GLY A 313 5.58 8.20 12.82
N GLU A 314 5.54 9.19 13.70
CA GLU A 314 4.36 9.62 14.45
C GLU A 314 3.24 10.16 13.53
N ASP A 315 3.62 10.88 12.46
CA ASP A 315 2.66 11.44 11.51
C ASP A 315 1.89 10.32 10.79
N PHE A 316 2.59 9.27 10.35
CA PHE A 316 1.93 8.13 9.73
C PHE A 316 1.09 7.33 10.71
N SER A 317 1.54 7.18 11.96
CA SER A 317 0.76 6.52 13.00
C SER A 317 -0.55 7.26 13.30
N SER A 318 -0.48 8.59 13.39
CA SER A 318 -1.65 9.44 13.59
C SER A 318 -2.61 9.36 12.40
N PHE A 319 -2.07 9.44 11.19
CA PHE A 319 -2.85 9.28 9.96
C PHE A 319 -3.58 7.94 9.91
N LEU A 320 -2.93 6.82 10.25
CA LEU A 320 -3.58 5.50 10.28
C LEU A 320 -4.75 5.46 11.26
N SER A 321 -4.58 6.04 12.45
CA SER A 321 -5.63 6.10 13.47
C SER A 321 -6.84 6.91 12.99
N GLU A 322 -6.61 8.06 12.37
CA GLU A 322 -7.65 8.91 11.79
C GLU A 322 -8.38 8.21 10.63
N GLN A 323 -7.64 7.48 9.77
CA GLN A 323 -8.24 6.72 8.68
C GLN A 323 -9.11 5.58 9.20
N ASP A 324 -8.64 4.85 10.21
CA ASP A 324 -9.40 3.75 10.83
C ASP A 324 -10.73 4.28 11.41
N GLU A 325 -10.69 5.36 12.19
CA GLU A 325 -11.88 5.99 12.75
C GLU A 325 -12.84 6.51 11.67
N ARG A 326 -12.31 7.20 10.66
CA ARG A 326 -13.11 7.74 9.54
C ARG A 326 -13.84 6.64 8.80
N VAL A 327 -13.14 5.56 8.45
CA VAL A 327 -13.72 4.41 7.74
C VAL A 327 -14.76 3.72 8.59
N ALA A 328 -14.47 3.47 9.88
CA ALA A 328 -15.42 2.88 10.82
C ALA A 328 -16.72 3.69 10.89
N ASN A 329 -16.62 5.01 10.99
CA ASN A 329 -17.79 5.90 11.09
C ASN A 329 -18.65 5.86 9.81
N VAL A 330 -18.02 5.86 8.63
CA VAL A 330 -18.75 5.74 7.34
C VAL A 330 -19.44 4.39 7.25
N LEU A 331 -18.74 3.30 7.56
CA LEU A 331 -19.30 1.95 7.46
C LEU A 331 -20.43 1.70 8.47
N LYS A 332 -20.31 2.22 9.71
CA LYS A 332 -21.39 2.22 10.70
C LYS A 332 -22.61 2.98 10.20
N ALA A 333 -22.42 4.15 9.60
CA ALA A 333 -23.53 4.93 9.02
C ALA A 333 -24.25 4.15 7.89
N LEU A 334 -23.52 3.30 7.17
CA LEU A 334 -24.06 2.41 6.13
C LEU A 334 -24.69 1.13 6.70
N GLY A 335 -24.42 0.77 7.94
CA GLY A 335 -24.82 -0.51 8.54
C GLY A 335 -23.97 -1.69 8.05
N LEU A 336 -22.69 -1.42 7.73
CA LEU A 336 -21.71 -2.39 7.24
C LEU A 336 -20.60 -2.67 8.26
N ALA A 337 -20.68 -2.06 9.45
CA ALA A 337 -19.78 -2.28 10.58
C ALA A 337 -20.56 -2.14 11.91
#